data_662c1c20bc9a468a6eeab51121a8e493
#
_entry.id   662c1c20bc9a468a6eeab51121a8e493
#
_cell.length_a   1.000
_cell.length_b   1.000
_cell.length_c   1.000
_cell.angle_alpha   90.00
_cell.angle_beta   90.00
_cell.angle_gamma   90.00
#
_symmetry.space_group_name_H-M   'P 1'
#
loop_
_entity.id
_entity.type
_entity.pdbx_description
1 polymer ?
#
loop_
_entity_poly.entity_id
_entity_poly.type
_entity_poly.pdbx_seq_one_letter_code
_entity_poly.pdbx_strand_id
1 'polypeptide(L)'
;WTFSTGVLRGHEGSPLVIGDVMYLHTPFPNIVFALNLADEQKIIWKYEPKQDPSVIPVMCCDTVNRGLAYADGKIILQQADTNVVALDAKSGKELWKVANGDPKRGETATNTVLIVRDKVITAISGAEFGVRGYVTAYDLNTGKLAWRAYNIGPDNEILFDPDKTTSL
;
A
#
# COMPACT_ATOMS: atom_id res chain seq x y z
N TRP A 1 -26.30 -4.59 -6.68
CA TRP A 1 -26.04 -5.01 -5.30
C TRP A 1 -25.19 -4.02 -4.53
N THR A 2 -25.18 -4.10 -3.23
CA THR A 2 -24.45 -3.20 -2.33
C THR A 2 -23.67 -4.02 -1.31
N PHE A 3 -22.43 -3.61 -1.03
CA PHE A 3 -21.61 -4.18 0.03
C PHE A 3 -21.21 -3.09 1.01
N SER A 4 -21.49 -3.30 2.31
CA SER A 4 -21.10 -2.35 3.36
C SER A 4 -19.76 -2.75 3.95
N THR A 5 -18.78 -1.87 3.87
CA THR A 5 -17.45 -2.07 4.48
C THR A 5 -17.45 -1.85 6.00
N GLY A 6 -18.49 -1.18 6.54
CA GLY A 6 -18.57 -0.79 7.95
C GLY A 6 -17.70 0.42 8.32
N VAL A 7 -17.01 1.04 7.36
CA VAL A 7 -16.15 2.20 7.61
C VAL A 7 -16.74 3.46 6.98
N LEU A 8 -17.07 4.44 7.82
CA LEU A 8 -17.71 5.71 7.44
C LEU A 8 -16.65 6.79 7.20
N ARG A 9 -15.85 6.63 6.16
CA ARG A 9 -14.81 7.58 5.72
C ARG A 9 -14.75 7.59 4.21
N GLY A 10 -14.03 8.55 3.62
CA GLY A 10 -13.84 8.64 2.18
C GLY A 10 -13.16 7.40 1.58
N HIS A 11 -13.85 6.71 0.68
CA HIS A 11 -13.32 5.56 -0.06
C HIS A 11 -12.82 6.05 -1.42
N GLU A 12 -11.51 6.08 -1.63
CA GLU A 12 -10.88 6.56 -2.89
C GLU A 12 -10.31 5.42 -3.74
N GLY A 13 -10.31 4.20 -3.21
CA GLY A 13 -9.75 3.06 -3.91
C GLY A 13 -10.72 2.40 -4.87
N SER A 14 -10.22 1.97 -6.02
CA SER A 14 -10.99 1.16 -6.96
C SER A 14 -11.03 -0.31 -6.54
N PRO A 15 -12.16 -1.03 -6.75
CA PRO A 15 -12.20 -2.47 -6.63
C PRO A 15 -11.20 -3.15 -7.57
N LEU A 16 -10.56 -4.21 -7.10
CA LEU A 16 -9.66 -5.04 -7.90
C LEU A 16 -10.32 -6.40 -8.14
N VAL A 17 -10.54 -6.79 -9.39
CA VAL A 17 -11.19 -8.06 -9.74
C VAL A 17 -10.20 -8.99 -10.43
N ILE A 18 -10.05 -10.20 -9.90
CA ILE A 18 -9.23 -11.27 -10.47
C ILE A 18 -10.07 -12.55 -10.56
N GLY A 19 -10.42 -12.94 -11.79
CA GLY A 19 -11.40 -13.99 -12.00
C GLY A 19 -12.74 -13.64 -11.36
N ASP A 20 -13.30 -14.53 -10.58
CA ASP A 20 -14.58 -14.34 -9.87
C ASP A 20 -14.41 -13.77 -8.46
N VAL A 21 -13.25 -13.24 -8.12
CA VAL A 21 -12.98 -12.65 -6.80
C VAL A 21 -12.76 -11.14 -6.92
N MET A 22 -13.55 -10.38 -6.17
CA MET A 22 -13.37 -8.94 -6.00
C MET A 22 -12.68 -8.67 -4.68
N TYR A 23 -11.57 -7.92 -4.75
CA TYR A 23 -10.88 -7.42 -3.58
C TYR A 23 -11.24 -5.96 -3.36
N LEU A 24 -11.70 -5.66 -2.15
CA LEU A 24 -12.03 -4.32 -1.68
C LEU A 24 -11.15 -3.97 -0.50
N HIS A 25 -10.81 -2.69 -0.36
CA HIS A 25 -10.13 -2.21 0.82
C HIS A 25 -10.83 -0.96 1.36
N THR A 26 -10.54 -0.65 2.62
CA THR A 26 -11.10 0.53 3.28
C THR A 26 -10.02 1.60 3.47
N PRO A 27 -10.43 2.87 3.70
CA PRO A 27 -9.57 3.82 4.38
C PRO A 27 -9.11 3.24 5.73
N PHE A 28 -8.39 3.99 6.55
CA PHE A 28 -8.04 3.52 7.90
C PHE A 28 -9.24 2.83 8.57
N PRO A 29 -9.11 1.62 9.12
CA PRO A 29 -7.86 0.90 9.43
C PRO A 29 -7.34 -0.03 8.31
N ASN A 30 -7.68 0.19 7.04
CA ASN A 30 -7.18 -0.55 5.87
C ASN A 30 -7.59 -2.03 5.86
N ILE A 31 -8.86 -2.28 6.15
CA ILE A 31 -9.43 -3.63 6.06
C ILE A 31 -9.45 -4.05 4.59
N VAL A 32 -9.13 -5.30 4.32
CA VAL A 32 -9.26 -5.89 2.98
C VAL A 32 -10.29 -7.02 3.02
N PHE A 33 -11.18 -7.02 2.05
CA PHE A 33 -12.18 -8.06 1.83
C PHE A 33 -11.91 -8.75 0.49
N ALA A 34 -12.06 -10.06 0.45
CA ALA A 34 -12.23 -10.82 -0.78
C ALA A 34 -13.67 -11.31 -0.87
N LEU A 35 -14.36 -10.94 -1.95
CA LEU A 35 -15.76 -11.27 -2.18
C LEU A 35 -15.89 -12.22 -3.37
N ASN A 36 -16.72 -13.25 -3.23
CA ASN A 36 -17.03 -14.17 -4.32
C ASN A 36 -18.12 -13.56 -5.21
N LEU A 37 -17.80 -13.18 -6.42
CA LEU A 37 -18.77 -12.62 -7.37
C LEU A 37 -19.75 -13.65 -7.94
N ALA A 38 -19.40 -14.93 -7.93
CA ALA A 38 -20.25 -16.02 -8.37
C ALA A 38 -21.25 -16.49 -7.30
N ASP A 39 -21.11 -16.05 -6.05
CA ASP A 39 -21.95 -16.45 -4.91
C ASP A 39 -22.40 -15.25 -4.08
N GLU A 40 -23.24 -14.40 -4.66
CA GLU A 40 -23.90 -13.24 -4.00
C GLU A 40 -22.96 -12.36 -3.17
N GLN A 41 -21.70 -12.20 -3.60
CA GLN A 41 -20.64 -11.42 -2.96
C GLN A 41 -20.33 -11.89 -1.53
N LYS A 42 -20.47 -13.17 -1.23
CA LYS A 42 -20.04 -13.73 0.05
C LYS A 42 -18.58 -13.43 0.32
N ILE A 43 -18.29 -13.06 1.58
CA ILE A 43 -16.93 -12.84 2.02
C ILE A 43 -16.18 -14.18 2.02
N ILE A 44 -15.15 -14.30 1.18
CA ILE A 44 -14.25 -15.44 1.16
C ILE A 44 -13.30 -15.33 2.36
N TRP A 45 -12.71 -14.14 2.53
CA TRP A 45 -11.88 -13.80 3.68
C TRP A 45 -11.88 -12.29 3.94
N LYS A 46 -11.50 -11.94 5.16
CA LYS A 46 -11.30 -10.56 5.64
C LYS A 46 -9.94 -10.48 6.30
N TYR A 47 -9.14 -9.51 5.93
CA TYR A 47 -7.93 -9.11 6.63
C TYR A 47 -8.19 -7.80 7.37
N GLU A 48 -7.94 -7.77 8.66
CA GLU A 48 -8.16 -6.60 9.51
C GLU A 48 -6.88 -6.29 10.30
N PRO A 49 -6.06 -5.38 9.82
CA PRO A 49 -4.80 -5.05 10.46
C PRO A 49 -5.03 -4.30 11.78
N LYS A 50 -4.19 -4.59 12.75
CA LYS A 50 -4.13 -3.81 13.99
C LYS A 50 -3.15 -2.66 13.79
N GLN A 51 -3.66 -1.44 13.69
CA GLN A 51 -2.88 -0.22 13.57
C GLN A 51 -3.14 0.70 14.77
N ASP A 52 -2.12 1.46 15.15
CA ASP A 52 -2.28 2.48 16.20
C ASP A 52 -3.04 3.69 15.63
N PRO A 53 -4.19 4.09 16.21
CA PRO A 53 -4.93 5.27 15.78
C PRO A 53 -4.15 6.58 15.86
N SER A 54 -3.02 6.61 16.55
CA SER A 54 -2.15 7.79 16.63
C SER A 54 -1.57 8.20 15.27
N VAL A 55 -1.66 7.33 14.25
CA VAL A 55 -1.28 7.66 12.87
C VAL A 55 -2.26 8.65 12.22
N ILE A 56 -3.55 8.65 12.64
CA ILE A 56 -4.61 9.44 12.00
C ILE A 56 -4.28 10.95 11.91
N PRO A 57 -3.81 11.63 12.99
CA PRO A 57 -3.52 13.06 12.94
C PRO A 57 -2.39 13.46 11.98
N VAL A 58 -1.55 12.53 11.57
CA VAL A 58 -0.43 12.78 10.65
C VAL A 58 -0.68 12.25 9.24
N MET A 59 -1.86 11.67 8.98
CA MET A 59 -2.25 11.29 7.62
C MET A 59 -2.60 12.51 6.77
N CYS A 60 -2.23 12.47 5.51
CA CYS A 60 -2.70 13.41 4.50
C CYS A 60 -4.10 13.01 3.98
N CYS A 61 -4.91 14.02 3.67
CA CYS A 61 -6.09 13.86 2.82
C CYS A 61 -7.19 12.98 3.45
N ASP A 62 -7.50 13.19 4.74
CA ASP A 62 -8.31 12.31 5.57
C ASP A 62 -7.57 10.95 5.78
N THR A 63 -8.30 9.88 5.95
CA THR A 63 -7.75 8.55 6.26
C THR A 63 -7.76 7.61 5.05
N VAL A 64 -7.69 8.17 3.85
CA VAL A 64 -7.87 7.44 2.59
C VAL A 64 -6.78 6.41 2.32
N ASN A 65 -7.14 5.42 1.50
CA ASN A 65 -6.22 4.48 0.86
C ASN A 65 -6.65 4.32 -0.61
N ARG A 66 -5.71 4.42 -1.55
CA ARG A 66 -6.02 4.53 -2.98
C ARG A 66 -5.99 3.22 -3.73
N GLY A 67 -5.56 2.11 -3.12
CA GLY A 67 -5.69 0.87 -3.84
C GLY A 67 -4.88 -0.31 -3.36
N LEU A 68 -5.21 -1.44 -3.98
CA LEU A 68 -4.53 -2.71 -3.88
C LEU A 68 -3.79 -2.99 -5.19
N ALA A 69 -2.75 -3.81 -5.13
CA ALA A 69 -2.14 -4.40 -6.30
C ALA A 69 -2.19 -5.93 -6.22
N TYR A 70 -2.17 -6.59 -7.38
CA TYR A 70 -2.13 -8.05 -7.48
C TYR A 70 -0.95 -8.48 -8.34
N ALA A 71 -0.20 -9.46 -7.86
CA ALA A 71 0.81 -10.18 -8.63
C ALA A 71 1.07 -11.57 -8.02
N ASP A 72 1.27 -12.55 -8.85
CA ASP A 72 1.68 -13.91 -8.46
C ASP A 72 0.89 -14.50 -7.29
N GLY A 73 -0.44 -14.36 -7.31
CA GLY A 73 -1.32 -14.87 -6.26
C GLY A 73 -1.26 -14.09 -4.95
N LYS A 74 -0.73 -12.88 -4.96
CA LYS A 74 -0.61 -12.00 -3.78
C LYS A 74 -1.43 -10.73 -3.96
N ILE A 75 -2.09 -10.30 -2.90
CA ILE A 75 -2.66 -8.96 -2.77
C ILE A 75 -1.70 -8.12 -1.94
N ILE A 76 -1.28 -6.99 -2.50
CA ILE A 76 -0.33 -6.09 -1.86
C ILE A 76 -1.05 -4.79 -1.51
N LEU A 77 -0.86 -4.33 -0.28
CA LEU A 77 -1.32 -3.01 0.15
C LEU A 77 -0.26 -2.30 0.96
N GLN A 78 -0.31 -0.97 0.96
CA GLN A 78 0.39 -0.16 1.94
C GLN A 78 -0.63 0.38 2.94
N GLN A 79 -0.37 0.17 4.22
CA GLN A 79 -1.21 0.63 5.32
C GLN A 79 -0.89 2.07 5.72
N ALA A 80 -1.80 2.72 6.42
CA ALA A 80 -1.63 4.09 6.91
C ALA A 80 -0.37 4.25 7.79
N ASP A 81 -0.05 3.24 8.59
CA ASP A 81 1.14 3.16 9.45
C ASP A 81 2.43 2.84 8.68
N THR A 82 2.40 3.02 7.36
CA THR A 82 3.48 2.78 6.40
C THR A 82 3.82 1.32 6.11
N ASN A 83 3.28 0.36 6.84
CA ASN A 83 3.55 -1.05 6.56
C ASN A 83 3.09 -1.44 5.14
N VAL A 84 4.00 -2.05 4.38
CA VAL A 84 3.68 -2.75 3.14
C VAL A 84 3.45 -4.21 3.47
N VAL A 85 2.30 -4.74 3.03
CA VAL A 85 1.86 -6.08 3.39
C VAL A 85 1.51 -6.87 2.13
N ALA A 86 1.97 -8.10 2.05
CA ALA A 86 1.52 -9.07 1.07
C ALA A 86 0.63 -10.11 1.72
N LEU A 87 -0.55 -10.27 1.17
CA LEU A 87 -1.51 -11.29 1.56
C LEU A 87 -1.61 -12.37 0.48
N ASP A 88 -1.74 -13.61 0.88
CA ASP A 88 -2.13 -14.68 -0.04
C ASP A 88 -3.54 -14.39 -0.59
N ALA A 89 -3.68 -14.30 -1.90
CA ALA A 89 -4.94 -13.88 -2.54
C ALA A 89 -6.08 -14.86 -2.27
N LYS A 90 -5.81 -16.14 -2.04
CA LYS A 90 -6.83 -17.17 -1.81
C LYS A 90 -7.32 -17.21 -0.37
N SER A 91 -6.42 -16.98 0.59
CA SER A 91 -6.71 -17.19 2.02
C SER A 91 -6.71 -15.92 2.86
N GLY A 92 -6.19 -14.81 2.35
CA GLY A 92 -6.01 -13.57 3.11
C GLY A 92 -4.91 -13.62 4.17
N LYS A 93 -4.12 -14.71 4.22
CA LYS A 93 -3.02 -14.84 5.17
C LYS A 93 -1.88 -13.90 4.82
N GLU A 94 -1.32 -13.25 5.82
CA GLU A 94 -0.12 -12.44 5.67
C GLU A 94 1.07 -13.33 5.30
N LEU A 95 1.70 -13.03 4.17
CA LEU A 95 2.89 -13.72 3.68
C LEU A 95 4.16 -13.02 4.15
N TRP A 96 4.15 -11.70 4.08
CA TRP A 96 5.20 -10.85 4.64
C TRP A 96 4.66 -9.44 4.92
N LYS A 97 5.33 -8.75 5.83
CA LYS A 97 5.04 -7.38 6.22
C LYS A 97 6.34 -6.64 6.51
N VAL A 98 6.46 -5.41 6.04
CA VAL A 98 7.65 -4.57 6.23
C VAL A 98 7.25 -3.12 6.42
N ALA A 99 7.87 -2.44 7.38
CA ALA A 99 7.69 -1.00 7.57
C ALA A 99 8.45 -0.23 6.49
N ASN A 100 7.75 0.66 5.76
CA ASN A 100 8.38 1.56 4.78
C ASN A 100 8.87 2.85 5.42
N GLY A 101 8.26 3.27 6.53
CA GLY A 101 8.57 4.49 7.26
C GLY A 101 8.18 4.40 8.73
N ASP A 102 8.21 5.55 9.42
CA ASP A 102 7.87 5.68 10.84
C ASP A 102 6.84 6.80 11.07
N PRO A 103 5.59 6.48 11.45
CA PRO A 103 4.57 7.49 11.74
C PRO A 103 4.94 8.50 12.81
N LYS A 104 5.82 8.13 13.76
CA LYS A 104 6.31 9.06 14.80
C LYS A 104 7.16 10.20 14.22
N ARG A 105 7.63 10.05 12.98
CA ARG A 105 8.36 11.07 12.23
C ARG A 105 7.46 11.83 11.26
N GLY A 106 6.14 11.61 11.29
CA GLY A 106 5.19 12.19 10.34
C GLY A 106 5.09 11.43 9.02
N GLU A 107 5.71 10.26 8.91
CA GLU A 107 5.66 9.42 7.71
C GLU A 107 4.39 8.60 7.69
N THR A 108 3.60 8.70 6.62
CA THR A 108 2.35 7.96 6.44
C THR A 108 2.19 7.49 5.00
N ALA A 109 1.15 6.72 4.72
CA ALA A 109 0.87 6.27 3.37
C ALA A 109 -0.62 6.25 3.06
N THR A 110 -0.96 6.80 1.89
CA THR A 110 -2.32 6.82 1.34
C THR A 110 -2.36 6.33 -0.11
N ASN A 111 -1.21 5.90 -0.63
CA ASN A 111 -1.02 5.53 -2.03
C ASN A 111 -1.33 4.06 -2.31
N THR A 112 -1.58 3.76 -3.58
CA THR A 112 -1.52 2.40 -4.13
C THR A 112 -0.07 2.03 -4.39
N VAL A 113 0.30 0.77 -4.16
CA VAL A 113 1.60 0.24 -4.58
C VAL A 113 1.60 -0.08 -6.09
N LEU A 114 2.75 0.04 -6.72
CA LEU A 114 2.96 -0.33 -8.13
C LEU A 114 3.79 -1.61 -8.20
N ILE A 115 3.35 -2.57 -9.02
CA ILE A 115 4.12 -3.78 -9.29
C ILE A 115 4.86 -3.62 -10.62
N VAL A 116 6.18 -3.74 -10.59
CA VAL A 116 7.03 -3.73 -11.78
C VAL A 116 7.93 -4.96 -11.74
N ARG A 117 7.64 -5.92 -12.62
CA ARG A 117 8.31 -7.24 -12.64
C ARG A 117 8.18 -7.93 -11.26
N ASP A 118 9.29 -8.16 -10.60
CA ASP A 118 9.42 -8.80 -9.27
C ASP A 118 9.55 -7.79 -8.12
N LYS A 119 9.18 -6.52 -8.36
CA LYS A 119 9.30 -5.46 -7.35
C LYS A 119 7.94 -4.84 -7.00
N VAL A 120 7.76 -4.60 -5.72
CA VAL A 120 6.70 -3.76 -5.15
C VAL A 120 7.29 -2.37 -4.93
N ILE A 121 6.81 -1.39 -5.68
CA ILE A 121 7.27 -0.01 -5.61
C ILE A 121 6.23 0.82 -4.85
N THR A 122 6.68 1.58 -3.90
CA THR A 122 5.83 2.46 -3.09
C THR A 122 6.56 3.73 -2.70
N ALA A 123 5.83 4.68 -2.14
CA ALA A 123 6.35 5.97 -1.72
C ALA A 123 5.95 6.28 -0.27
N ILE A 124 6.27 7.48 0.20
CA ILE A 124 5.93 7.97 1.52
C ILE A 124 5.30 9.36 1.42
N SER A 125 4.33 9.65 2.29
CA SER A 125 3.75 10.96 2.54
C SER A 125 4.35 11.59 3.80
N GLY A 126 4.15 12.90 3.99
CA GLY A 126 4.54 13.60 5.22
C GLY A 126 5.43 14.83 4.97
N ALA A 127 5.51 15.33 3.73
CA ALA A 127 6.33 16.52 3.43
C ALA A 127 5.93 17.74 4.26
N GLU A 128 4.65 17.88 4.60
CA GLU A 128 4.09 18.91 5.48
C GLU A 128 4.63 18.85 6.93
N PHE A 129 5.14 17.70 7.34
CA PHE A 129 5.81 17.47 8.62
C PHE A 129 7.34 17.47 8.52
N GLY A 130 7.88 17.90 7.37
CA GLY A 130 9.32 17.93 7.11
C GLY A 130 9.92 16.57 6.72
N VAL A 131 9.10 15.60 6.35
CA VAL A 131 9.57 14.31 5.84
C VAL A 131 10.23 14.52 4.49
N ARG A 132 11.45 14.02 4.34
CA ARG A 132 12.13 13.93 3.06
C ARG A 132 11.53 12.77 2.26
N GLY A 133 10.81 13.08 1.18
CA GLY A 133 10.13 12.09 0.36
C GLY A 133 11.08 11.07 -0.28
N TYR A 134 10.61 9.84 -0.45
CA TYR A 134 11.34 8.77 -1.11
C TYR A 134 10.42 7.77 -1.78
N VAL A 135 10.97 7.05 -2.74
CA VAL A 135 10.38 5.87 -3.37
C VAL A 135 11.20 4.66 -2.95
N THR A 136 10.52 3.57 -2.62
CA THR A 136 11.14 2.33 -2.17
C THR A 136 10.68 1.17 -3.03
N ALA A 137 11.58 0.27 -3.38
CA ALA A 137 11.25 -1.01 -4.00
C ALA A 137 11.57 -2.16 -3.05
N TYR A 138 10.61 -3.06 -2.93
CA TYR A 138 10.75 -4.32 -2.19
C TYR A 138 10.66 -5.50 -3.14
N ASP A 139 11.31 -6.59 -2.81
CA ASP A 139 11.12 -7.86 -3.51
C ASP A 139 9.69 -8.40 -3.29
N LEU A 140 9.00 -8.73 -4.36
CA LEU A 140 7.59 -9.17 -4.34
C LEU A 140 7.36 -10.43 -3.50
N ASN A 141 8.33 -11.32 -3.46
CA ASN A 141 8.17 -12.62 -2.81
C ASN A 141 8.55 -12.60 -1.34
N THR A 142 9.51 -11.76 -0.97
CA THR A 142 10.11 -11.78 0.36
C THR A 142 9.89 -10.52 1.19
N GLY A 143 9.44 -9.43 0.58
CA GLY A 143 9.38 -8.11 1.22
C GLY A 143 10.74 -7.50 1.55
N LYS A 144 11.85 -8.09 1.09
CA LYS A 144 13.19 -7.53 1.32
C LYS A 144 13.38 -6.25 0.54
N LEU A 145 13.98 -5.25 1.18
CA LEU A 145 14.36 -3.99 0.53
C LEU A 145 15.31 -4.28 -0.65
N ALA A 146 14.92 -3.81 -1.84
CA ALA A 146 15.77 -3.86 -3.02
C ALA A 146 16.55 -2.55 -3.19
N TRP A 147 15.85 -1.41 -3.13
CA TRP A 147 16.45 -0.08 -3.15
C TRP A 147 15.49 0.96 -2.58
N ARG A 148 16.04 2.12 -2.20
CA ARG A 148 15.31 3.34 -1.86
C ARG A 148 15.98 4.52 -2.54
N ALA A 149 15.19 5.37 -3.18
CA ALA A 149 15.63 6.61 -3.79
C ALA A 149 14.91 7.79 -3.14
N TYR A 150 15.65 8.81 -2.74
CA TYR A 150 15.07 10.04 -2.20
C TYR A 150 14.71 11.01 -3.32
N ASN A 151 13.70 11.85 -3.09
CA ASN A 151 13.27 12.84 -4.09
C ASN A 151 14.25 14.01 -4.22
N ILE A 152 14.99 14.30 -3.15
CA ILE A 152 15.99 15.36 -3.07
C ILE A 152 17.20 14.87 -2.27
N GLY A 153 18.38 15.42 -2.56
CA GLY A 153 19.62 15.11 -1.85
C GLY A 153 20.80 14.89 -2.80
N PRO A 154 21.90 14.34 -2.32
CA PRO A 154 23.08 14.05 -3.16
C PRO A 154 22.77 12.90 -4.14
N ASP A 155 23.51 12.87 -5.25
CA ASP A 155 23.27 11.99 -6.40
C ASP A 155 23.17 10.50 -6.03
N ASN A 156 24.00 10.04 -5.11
CA ASN A 156 23.99 8.66 -4.65
C ASN A 156 22.73 8.26 -3.86
N GLU A 157 22.01 9.22 -3.26
CA GLU A 157 20.77 8.97 -2.53
C GLU A 157 19.52 9.12 -3.41
N ILE A 158 19.59 9.98 -4.45
CA ILE A 158 18.52 10.11 -5.44
C ILE A 158 18.65 9.07 -6.55
N LEU A 159 19.70 8.26 -6.55
CA LEU A 159 20.05 7.27 -7.57
C LEU A 159 20.19 7.90 -8.97
N PHE A 160 20.78 9.10 -9.02
CA PHE A 160 21.03 9.79 -10.28
C PHE A 160 22.05 9.00 -11.13
N ASP A 161 21.71 8.77 -12.38
CA ASP A 161 22.57 8.13 -13.37
C ASP A 161 22.76 9.11 -14.54
N PRO A 162 23.93 9.77 -14.66
CA PRO A 162 24.18 10.77 -15.70
C PRO A 162 24.11 10.19 -17.12
N ASP A 163 24.40 8.90 -17.28
CA ASP A 163 24.36 8.25 -18.60
C ASP A 163 22.94 7.96 -19.08
N LYS A 164 21.97 7.96 -18.16
CA LYS A 164 20.57 7.68 -18.46
C LYS A 164 19.66 8.88 -18.31
N THR A 165 20.13 9.96 -17.70
CA THR A 165 19.35 11.17 -17.45
C THR A 165 19.69 12.23 -18.47
N THR A 166 18.75 12.58 -19.35
CA THR A 166 18.94 13.55 -20.44
C THR A 166 18.26 14.89 -20.20
N SER A 167 17.63 15.09 -19.05
CA SER A 167 16.76 16.25 -18.74
C SER A 167 17.41 17.26 -17.81
N LEU A 168 18.70 17.49 -17.92
CA LEU A 168 19.38 18.58 -17.21
C LEU A 168 19.72 19.72 -18.16
#